data_718d277b328e38d10250333a60e85a52
#
_entry.id   718d277b328e38d10250333a60e85a52
#
_cell.length_a   1.000
_cell.length_b   1.000
_cell.length_c   1.000
_cell.angle_alpha   90.00
_cell.angle_beta   90.00
_cell.angle_gamma   90.00
#
_symmetry.space_group_name_H-M   'P 1'
#
loop_
_entity.id
_entity.type
_entity.pdbx_description
1 polymer ?
#
loop_
_entity_poly.entity_id
_entity_poly.type
_entity_poly.pdbx_seq_one_letter_code
_entity_poly.pdbx_strand_id
1 'polypeptide(L)'
;MPKLYTIGEVSELLNVPKSTIRFWDEQGLIYSLRHEENGYRMFNIDDIFQIYDINFYRKLDVPIKQMKNLYGKTIEEHYATIAETEQRIKQEKISLQKKHEEILARKEQLKLMIDNRGITKETIPFAAIVIVDSDDILDSKAYLENYASFGGYFDFSLSDEMIYGFCTDQTSATIPLSKIVWYNQPGKTYHRFLLQVEVNHTEKNNIEEVRLTLAQRGYQTGNVIGQYLLTKQTEEGVYHEYYLGWIESQKVEADLTNEDKQK
;
A
#
# COMPACT_ATOMS: atom_id res chain seq x y z
N MET A 1 14.76 28.88 51.77
CA MET A 1 13.99 29.15 50.55
C MET A 1 14.09 27.92 49.66
N PRO A 2 13.07 27.51 48.98
CA PRO A 2 13.14 26.41 48.02
C PRO A 2 14.15 26.76 46.91
N LYS A 3 14.91 25.77 46.47
CA LYS A 3 15.85 25.93 45.38
C LYS A 3 15.10 26.18 44.06
N LEU A 4 15.50 27.20 43.32
CA LEU A 4 14.94 27.54 42.00
C LEU A 4 15.95 27.20 40.92
N TYR A 5 15.45 26.72 39.79
CA TYR A 5 16.24 26.30 38.65
C TYR A 5 15.92 27.20 37.44
N THR A 6 16.92 27.49 36.64
CA THR A 6 16.76 28.21 35.39
C THR A 6 16.16 27.31 34.30
N ILE A 7 15.58 27.91 33.28
CA ILE A 7 15.10 27.16 32.12
C ILE A 7 16.23 26.36 31.42
N GLY A 8 17.48 26.81 31.55
CA GLY A 8 18.64 26.10 31.02
C GLY A 8 18.89 24.79 31.76
N GLU A 9 18.91 24.82 33.07
CA GLU A 9 19.08 23.64 33.93
C GLU A 9 17.95 22.64 33.76
N VAL A 10 16.70 23.11 33.68
CA VAL A 10 15.53 22.24 33.45
C VAL A 10 15.56 21.61 32.05
N SER A 11 15.94 22.40 31.04
CA SER A 11 16.08 21.91 29.66
C SER A 11 17.12 20.78 29.55
N GLU A 12 18.26 20.95 30.23
CA GLU A 12 19.34 19.96 30.26
C GLU A 12 18.94 18.71 31.05
N LEU A 13 18.35 18.90 32.23
CA LEU A 13 17.91 17.82 33.11
C LEU A 13 16.89 16.90 32.45
N LEU A 14 15.90 17.46 31.79
CA LEU A 14 14.77 16.71 31.21
C LEU A 14 14.95 16.40 29.72
N ASN A 15 16.02 16.86 29.11
CA ASN A 15 16.26 16.79 27.65
C ASN A 15 15.07 17.33 26.86
N VAL A 16 14.54 18.50 27.27
CA VAL A 16 13.44 19.22 26.63
C VAL A 16 13.96 20.57 26.14
N PRO A 17 13.78 20.94 24.86
CA PRO A 17 14.25 22.23 24.35
C PRO A 17 13.68 23.41 25.14
N LYS A 18 14.49 24.43 25.39
CA LYS A 18 14.05 25.68 26.06
C LYS A 18 12.84 26.34 25.38
N SER A 19 12.77 26.27 24.06
CA SER A 19 11.64 26.76 23.28
C SER A 19 10.35 26.02 23.58
N THR A 20 10.44 24.70 23.77
CA THR A 20 9.31 23.83 24.13
C THR A 20 8.79 24.14 25.53
N ILE A 21 9.69 24.31 26.52
CA ILE A 21 9.31 24.70 27.89
C ILE A 21 8.64 26.07 27.90
N ARG A 22 9.17 27.06 27.15
CA ARG A 22 8.52 28.36 27.00
C ARG A 22 7.12 28.26 26.39
N PHE A 23 6.98 27.46 25.34
CA PHE A 23 5.71 27.22 24.69
C PHE A 23 4.69 26.59 25.64
N TRP A 24 5.08 25.64 26.49
CA TRP A 24 4.19 25.06 27.48
C TRP A 24 3.76 26.03 28.56
N ASP A 25 4.67 26.92 29.00
CA ASP A 25 4.36 28.02 29.91
C ASP A 25 3.35 29.01 29.27
N GLU A 26 3.57 29.39 28.02
CA GLU A 26 2.66 30.26 27.25
C GLU A 26 1.29 29.64 26.99
N GLN A 27 1.23 28.29 26.86
CA GLN A 27 -0.04 27.55 26.71
C GLN A 27 -0.75 27.31 28.07
N GLY A 28 -0.13 27.70 29.19
CA GLY A 28 -0.67 27.49 30.52
C GLY A 28 -0.67 26.03 30.98
N LEU A 29 0.23 25.22 30.45
CA LEU A 29 0.43 23.83 30.88
C LEU A 29 1.31 23.76 32.11
N ILE A 30 2.22 24.68 32.27
CA ILE A 30 3.12 24.86 33.42
C ILE A 30 3.10 26.31 33.84
N TYR A 31 3.53 26.59 35.06
CA TYR A 31 3.63 27.93 35.58
C TYR A 31 5.06 28.20 36.02
N SER A 32 5.74 29.17 35.41
CA SER A 32 7.07 29.58 35.81
C SER A 32 6.99 30.77 36.78
N LEU A 33 7.84 30.78 37.79
CA LEU A 33 8.10 31.95 38.61
C LEU A 33 8.96 32.96 37.83
N ARG A 34 8.87 34.23 38.16
CA ARG A 34 9.76 35.26 37.60
C ARG A 34 10.77 35.69 38.66
N HIS A 35 12.02 35.68 38.26
CA HIS A 35 13.06 36.21 39.12
C HIS A 35 12.86 37.72 39.35
N GLU A 36 12.89 38.15 40.57
CA GLU A 36 12.51 39.55 40.95
C GLU A 36 13.40 40.61 40.30
N GLU A 37 14.70 40.36 40.12
CA GLU A 37 15.64 41.35 39.61
C GLU A 37 15.73 41.40 38.08
N ASN A 38 15.59 40.27 37.40
CA ASN A 38 15.87 40.17 35.95
C ASN A 38 14.71 39.60 35.08
N GLY A 39 13.62 39.20 35.75
CA GLY A 39 12.40 38.70 35.06
C GLY A 39 12.57 37.31 34.40
N TYR A 40 13.67 36.63 34.58
CA TYR A 40 13.89 35.30 34.02
C TYR A 40 12.94 34.25 34.60
N ARG A 41 12.54 33.29 33.74
CA ARG A 41 11.75 32.13 34.15
C ARG A 41 12.54 31.24 35.10
N MET A 42 11.99 30.98 36.26
CA MET A 42 12.54 30.11 37.29
C MET A 42 11.54 29.03 37.64
N PHE A 43 12.02 27.86 37.97
CA PHE A 43 11.22 26.66 38.23
C PHE A 43 11.61 26.08 39.56
N ASN A 44 10.65 25.72 40.38
CA ASN A 44 10.85 24.93 41.57
C ASN A 44 10.82 23.43 41.25
N ILE A 45 10.97 22.57 42.25
CA ILE A 45 10.99 21.11 42.04
C ILE A 45 9.63 20.58 41.53
N ASP A 46 8.51 21.15 41.98
CA ASP A 46 7.17 20.73 41.58
C ASP A 46 6.93 21.09 40.09
N ASP A 47 7.39 22.25 39.66
CA ASP A 47 7.33 22.68 38.26
C ASP A 47 8.15 21.73 37.37
N ILE A 48 9.28 21.23 37.86
CA ILE A 48 10.10 20.24 37.12
C ILE A 48 9.35 18.94 36.96
N PHE A 49 8.66 18.45 38.00
CA PHE A 49 7.80 17.25 37.86
C PHE A 49 6.65 17.48 36.91
N GLN A 50 6.03 18.66 36.92
CA GLN A 50 5.00 19.01 35.94
C GLN A 50 5.53 18.94 34.49
N ILE A 51 6.72 19.51 34.25
CA ILE A 51 7.35 19.47 32.92
C ILE A 51 7.65 18.03 32.52
N TYR A 52 8.10 17.20 33.47
CA TYR A 52 8.37 15.78 33.24
C TYR A 52 7.12 15.02 32.82
N ASP A 53 5.99 15.19 33.53
CA ASP A 53 4.72 14.55 33.22
C ASP A 53 4.18 14.99 31.85
N ILE A 54 4.20 16.29 31.56
CA ILE A 54 3.79 16.82 30.27
C ILE A 54 4.66 16.23 29.14
N ASN A 55 5.97 16.14 29.37
CA ASN A 55 6.90 15.54 28.41
C ASN A 55 6.58 14.06 28.16
N PHE A 56 6.22 13.31 29.21
CA PHE A 56 5.76 11.92 29.07
C PHE A 56 4.55 11.80 28.14
N TYR A 57 3.47 12.56 28.39
CA TYR A 57 2.28 12.55 27.54
C TYR A 57 2.58 13.03 26.13
N ARG A 58 3.47 14.03 25.97
CA ARG A 58 3.87 14.52 24.63
C ARG A 58 4.65 13.51 23.84
N LYS A 59 5.49 12.69 24.46
CA LYS A 59 6.18 11.58 23.81
C LYS A 59 5.22 10.49 23.29
N LEU A 60 4.02 10.44 23.85
CA LEU A 60 2.92 9.57 23.39
C LEU A 60 1.99 10.28 22.41
N ASP A 61 2.35 11.48 21.93
CA ASP A 61 1.55 12.33 21.03
C ASP A 61 0.16 12.69 21.57
N VAL A 62 0.00 12.75 22.90
CA VAL A 62 -1.23 13.26 23.52
C VAL A 62 -1.37 14.75 23.18
N PRO A 63 -2.53 15.20 22.63
CA PRO A 63 -2.75 16.58 22.28
C PRO A 63 -2.66 17.52 23.48
N ILE A 64 -2.07 18.70 23.29
CA ILE A 64 -1.95 19.74 24.33
C ILE A 64 -3.29 20.05 25.00
N LYS A 65 -4.37 20.11 24.20
CA LYS A 65 -5.72 20.34 24.71
C LYS A 65 -6.14 19.34 25.79
N GLN A 66 -5.75 18.08 25.67
CA GLN A 66 -6.06 17.02 26.64
C GLN A 66 -5.19 17.10 27.91
N MET A 67 -4.06 17.81 27.85
CA MET A 67 -3.16 18.00 29.00
C MET A 67 -3.46 19.26 29.81
N LYS A 68 -4.33 20.13 29.30
CA LYS A 68 -4.77 21.31 30.10
C LYS A 68 -5.42 20.81 31.39
N ASN A 69 -5.04 21.43 32.50
CA ASN A 69 -5.47 21.04 33.86
C ASN A 69 -5.14 19.58 34.22
N LEU A 70 -3.97 19.10 33.79
CA LEU A 70 -3.53 17.72 34.03
C LEU A 70 -3.63 17.34 35.52
N TYR A 71 -3.21 18.21 36.40
CA TYR A 71 -3.20 17.99 37.86
C TYR A 71 -4.59 18.13 38.53
N GLY A 72 -5.57 18.65 37.84
CA GLY A 72 -6.97 18.68 38.30
C GLY A 72 -7.79 17.47 37.85
N LYS A 73 -7.20 16.57 37.06
CA LYS A 73 -7.87 15.36 36.59
C LYS A 73 -7.91 14.27 37.68
N THR A 74 -8.97 13.47 37.65
CA THR A 74 -9.07 12.26 38.45
C THR A 74 -8.18 11.14 37.90
N ILE A 75 -7.93 10.10 38.70
CA ILE A 75 -7.17 8.92 38.26
C ILE A 75 -7.85 8.24 37.08
N GLU A 76 -9.18 8.20 37.09
CA GLU A 76 -10.01 7.62 36.02
C GLU A 76 -9.86 8.41 34.71
N GLU A 77 -9.78 9.75 34.77
CA GLU A 77 -9.54 10.60 33.60
C GLU A 77 -8.13 10.43 33.04
N HIS A 78 -7.12 10.27 33.92
CA HIS A 78 -5.76 9.91 33.49
C HIS A 78 -5.74 8.56 32.80
N TYR A 79 -6.38 7.55 33.40
CA TYR A 79 -6.49 6.21 32.81
C TYR A 79 -7.18 6.24 31.46
N ALA A 80 -8.29 6.97 31.33
CA ALA A 80 -9.00 7.13 30.07
C ALA A 80 -8.10 7.75 28.99
N THR A 81 -7.35 8.80 29.31
CA THR A 81 -6.42 9.45 28.38
C THR A 81 -5.35 8.46 27.87
N ILE A 82 -4.79 7.62 28.75
CA ILE A 82 -3.81 6.60 28.36
C ILE A 82 -4.43 5.49 27.54
N ALA A 83 -5.64 5.02 27.92
CA ALA A 83 -6.37 3.98 27.18
C ALA A 83 -6.74 4.42 25.76
N GLU A 84 -7.22 5.65 25.58
CA GLU A 84 -7.47 6.22 24.25
C GLU A 84 -6.19 6.32 23.43
N THR A 85 -5.09 6.74 24.07
CA THR A 85 -3.78 6.84 23.41
C THR A 85 -3.29 5.45 22.97
N GLU A 86 -3.44 4.44 23.81
CA GLU A 86 -3.10 3.05 23.47
C GLU A 86 -3.89 2.56 22.26
N GLN A 87 -5.19 2.81 22.21
CA GLN A 87 -6.04 2.41 21.08
C GLN A 87 -5.61 3.12 19.80
N ARG A 88 -5.31 4.42 19.84
CA ARG A 88 -4.81 5.17 18.68
C ARG A 88 -3.50 4.58 18.16
N ILE A 89 -2.54 4.31 19.04
CA ILE A 89 -1.24 3.71 18.66
C ILE A 89 -1.43 2.31 18.08
N LYS A 90 -2.36 1.50 18.62
CA LYS A 90 -2.70 0.19 18.04
C LYS A 90 -3.21 0.31 16.61
N GLN A 91 -4.10 1.26 16.33
CA GLN A 91 -4.63 1.49 14.99
C GLN A 91 -3.54 2.00 14.02
N GLU A 92 -2.71 2.91 14.48
CA GLU A 92 -1.56 3.40 13.69
C GLU A 92 -0.58 2.26 13.35
N LYS A 93 -0.29 1.38 14.31
CA LYS A 93 0.56 0.20 14.10
C LYS A 93 -0.02 -0.73 13.03
N ILE A 94 -1.32 -1.03 13.08
CA ILE A 94 -2.02 -1.87 12.08
C ILE A 94 -1.93 -1.19 10.69
N SER A 95 -2.19 0.12 10.63
CA SER A 95 -2.11 0.88 9.39
C SER A 95 -0.70 0.89 8.80
N LEU A 96 0.32 1.09 9.64
CA LEU A 96 1.72 1.07 9.21
C LEU A 96 2.15 -0.32 8.73
N GLN A 97 1.67 -1.38 9.40
CA GLN A 97 1.95 -2.75 8.98
C GLN A 97 1.36 -3.05 7.60
N LYS A 98 0.10 -2.66 7.37
CA LYS A 98 -0.54 -2.79 6.05
C LYS A 98 0.25 -2.06 4.95
N LYS A 99 0.64 -0.80 5.20
CA LYS A 99 1.48 -0.03 4.27
C LYS A 99 2.82 -0.70 3.99
N HIS A 100 3.43 -1.30 5.01
CA HIS A 100 4.69 -2.02 4.85
C HIS A 100 4.53 -3.26 3.95
N GLU A 101 3.46 -4.03 4.15
CA GLU A 101 3.13 -5.20 3.32
C GLU A 101 2.88 -4.79 1.86
N GLU A 102 2.15 -3.69 1.62
CA GLU A 102 1.94 -3.12 0.29
C GLU A 102 3.25 -2.71 -0.40
N ILE A 103 4.17 -2.08 0.35
CA ILE A 103 5.50 -1.72 -0.15
C ILE A 103 6.31 -2.97 -0.52
N LEU A 104 6.29 -4.01 0.32
CA LEU A 104 7.01 -5.25 0.04
C LEU A 104 6.46 -5.94 -1.20
N ALA A 105 5.14 -6.05 -1.33
CA ALA A 105 4.50 -6.62 -2.52
C ALA A 105 4.89 -5.84 -3.79
N ARG A 106 4.87 -4.51 -3.72
CA ARG A 106 5.27 -3.66 -4.85
C ARG A 106 6.75 -3.81 -5.21
N LYS A 107 7.63 -3.90 -4.20
CA LYS A 107 9.06 -4.18 -4.43
C LYS A 107 9.29 -5.50 -5.17
N GLU A 108 8.61 -6.56 -4.77
CA GLU A 108 8.74 -7.86 -5.44
C GLU A 108 8.22 -7.81 -6.88
N GLN A 109 7.10 -7.13 -7.14
CA GLN A 109 6.60 -6.92 -8.49
C GLN A 109 7.62 -6.19 -9.38
N LEU A 110 8.19 -5.09 -8.90
CA LEU A 110 9.21 -4.32 -9.64
C LEU A 110 10.51 -5.13 -9.83
N LYS A 111 10.88 -5.93 -8.85
CA LYS A 111 12.04 -6.82 -8.95
C LYS A 111 11.85 -7.86 -10.05
N LEU A 112 10.65 -8.41 -10.22
CA LEU A 112 10.35 -9.32 -11.33
C LEU A 112 10.58 -8.67 -12.70
N MET A 113 10.28 -7.36 -12.85
CA MET A 113 10.57 -6.62 -14.07
C MET A 113 12.09 -6.44 -14.28
N ILE A 114 12.84 -6.12 -13.22
CA ILE A 114 14.29 -5.90 -13.29
C ILE A 114 15.02 -7.20 -13.64
N ASP A 115 14.63 -8.29 -12.98
CA ASP A 115 15.25 -9.61 -13.16
C ASP A 115 14.92 -10.26 -14.53
N ASN A 116 13.99 -9.66 -15.29
CA ASN A 116 13.52 -10.10 -16.63
C ASN A 116 13.48 -11.64 -16.75
N ARG A 117 12.77 -12.29 -15.82
CA ARG A 117 12.77 -13.76 -15.65
C ARG A 117 12.10 -14.55 -16.79
N GLY A 118 11.88 -13.90 -17.95
CA GLY A 118 11.32 -14.56 -19.10
C GLY A 118 9.92 -15.16 -18.86
N ILE A 119 9.56 -16.15 -19.67
CA ILE A 119 8.25 -16.80 -19.60
C ILE A 119 8.32 -18.01 -18.68
N THR A 120 7.54 -18.02 -17.58
CA THR A 120 7.50 -19.08 -16.57
C THR A 120 6.09 -19.58 -16.32
N LYS A 121 5.93 -20.88 -16.10
CA LYS A 121 4.64 -21.45 -15.71
C LYS A 121 4.30 -21.03 -14.27
N GLU A 122 3.13 -20.40 -14.07
CA GLU A 122 2.72 -19.86 -12.78
C GLU A 122 1.20 -19.75 -12.66
N THR A 123 0.68 -19.78 -11.44
CA THR A 123 -0.74 -19.57 -11.15
C THR A 123 -1.06 -18.09 -11.04
N ILE A 124 -2.29 -17.71 -11.40
CA ILE A 124 -2.78 -16.34 -11.22
C ILE A 124 -3.17 -16.13 -9.76
N PRO A 125 -2.73 -15.03 -9.11
CA PRO A 125 -2.92 -14.83 -7.69
C PRO A 125 -4.28 -14.23 -7.30
N PHE A 126 -5.21 -14.06 -8.24
CA PHE A 126 -6.55 -13.49 -8.00
C PHE A 126 -7.64 -14.31 -8.71
N ALA A 127 -8.89 -14.11 -8.30
CA ALA A 127 -10.01 -14.94 -8.74
C ALA A 127 -10.67 -14.44 -10.03
N ALA A 128 -10.75 -13.11 -10.26
CA ALA A 128 -11.47 -12.54 -11.38
C ALA A 128 -10.95 -11.15 -11.78
N ILE A 129 -11.32 -10.72 -13.00
CA ILE A 129 -11.27 -9.33 -13.43
C ILE A 129 -12.70 -8.83 -13.63
N VAL A 130 -13.00 -7.68 -13.01
CA VAL A 130 -14.31 -7.02 -13.10
C VAL A 130 -14.20 -5.70 -13.84
N ILE A 131 -15.12 -5.45 -14.75
CA ILE A 131 -15.30 -4.14 -15.39
C ILE A 131 -15.92 -3.16 -14.38
N VAL A 132 -15.46 -1.93 -14.43
CA VAL A 132 -16.11 -0.80 -13.78
C VAL A 132 -16.66 0.09 -14.89
N ASP A 133 -17.97 0.28 -14.90
CA ASP A 133 -18.62 1.20 -15.81
C ASP A 133 -18.09 2.62 -15.56
N SER A 134 -17.85 3.38 -16.62
CA SER A 134 -17.36 4.77 -16.51
C SER A 134 -18.30 5.65 -15.66
N ASP A 135 -19.58 5.34 -15.64
CA ASP A 135 -20.59 6.05 -14.86
C ASP A 135 -20.56 5.68 -13.36
N ASP A 136 -20.01 4.49 -13.03
CA ASP A 136 -19.89 3.95 -11.66
C ASP A 136 -18.48 4.15 -11.05
N ILE A 137 -17.58 4.88 -11.70
CA ILE A 137 -16.19 4.99 -11.26
C ILE A 137 -16.05 5.62 -9.86
N LEU A 138 -17.02 6.48 -9.50
CA LEU A 138 -17.08 7.09 -8.16
C LEU A 138 -17.51 6.10 -7.07
N ASP A 139 -18.36 5.13 -7.42
CA ASP A 139 -18.77 4.03 -6.52
C ASP A 139 -17.66 2.99 -6.40
N SER A 140 -16.68 3.04 -7.29
CA SER A 140 -15.52 2.14 -7.32
C SER A 140 -14.35 2.61 -6.45
N LYS A 141 -14.57 3.56 -5.55
CA LYS A 141 -13.52 4.14 -4.68
C LYS A 141 -12.70 3.07 -3.97
N ALA A 142 -13.32 1.98 -3.52
CA ALA A 142 -12.64 0.87 -2.87
C ALA A 142 -11.60 0.18 -3.78
N TYR A 143 -11.82 0.15 -5.10
CA TYR A 143 -10.87 -0.38 -6.07
C TYR A 143 -9.76 0.62 -6.40
N LEU A 144 -10.11 1.92 -6.45
CA LEU A 144 -9.15 3.00 -6.70
C LEU A 144 -8.15 3.19 -5.54
N GLU A 145 -8.56 2.87 -4.32
CA GLU A 145 -7.68 2.90 -3.14
C GLU A 145 -6.61 1.79 -3.17
N ASN A 146 -6.84 0.73 -3.97
CA ASN A 146 -5.87 -0.35 -4.15
C ASN A 146 -5.30 -0.34 -5.58
N TYR A 147 -4.25 0.44 -5.78
CA TYR A 147 -3.55 0.57 -7.06
C TYR A 147 -3.08 -0.79 -7.66
N ALA A 148 -2.78 -1.77 -6.82
CA ALA A 148 -2.39 -3.11 -7.24
C ALA A 148 -3.56 -3.94 -7.81
N SER A 149 -4.79 -3.46 -7.69
CA SER A 149 -5.98 -4.14 -8.22
C SER A 149 -6.25 -3.84 -9.69
N PHE A 150 -5.64 -2.78 -10.27
CA PHE A 150 -5.87 -2.44 -11.66
C PHE A 150 -5.29 -3.53 -12.58
N GLY A 151 -6.04 -3.90 -13.62
CA GLY A 151 -5.65 -4.94 -14.55
C GLY A 151 -6.34 -4.85 -15.88
N GLY A 152 -6.05 -5.81 -16.75
CA GLY A 152 -6.64 -5.90 -18.06
C GLY A 152 -6.77 -7.33 -18.57
N TYR A 153 -7.62 -7.52 -19.54
CA TYR A 153 -7.92 -8.80 -20.16
C TYR A 153 -8.00 -8.65 -21.67
N PHE A 154 -7.28 -9.52 -22.38
CA PHE A 154 -7.38 -9.68 -23.82
C PHE A 154 -8.20 -10.94 -24.13
N ASP A 155 -9.37 -10.76 -24.72
CA ASP A 155 -10.17 -11.82 -25.28
C ASP A 155 -10.03 -11.83 -26.79
N PHE A 156 -9.10 -12.60 -27.29
CA PHE A 156 -8.81 -12.68 -28.73
C PHE A 156 -9.92 -13.33 -29.57
N SER A 157 -10.97 -13.86 -28.93
CA SER A 157 -12.19 -14.29 -29.65
C SER A 157 -13.10 -13.11 -29.97
N LEU A 158 -12.94 -11.97 -29.30
CA LEU A 158 -13.76 -10.77 -29.42
C LEU A 158 -13.02 -9.63 -30.10
N SER A 159 -11.80 -9.32 -29.66
CA SER A 159 -11.02 -8.16 -30.10
C SER A 159 -9.53 -8.32 -29.77
N ASP A 160 -8.68 -7.59 -30.48
CA ASP A 160 -7.26 -7.44 -30.16
C ASP A 160 -7.01 -6.30 -29.12
N GLU A 161 -8.08 -5.64 -28.68
CA GLU A 161 -7.98 -4.58 -27.69
C GLU A 161 -8.09 -5.12 -26.25
N MET A 162 -7.42 -4.45 -25.32
CA MET A 162 -7.47 -4.80 -23.90
C MET A 162 -8.73 -4.24 -23.26
N ILE A 163 -9.44 -5.09 -22.54
CA ILE A 163 -10.53 -4.70 -21.66
C ILE A 163 -9.95 -4.36 -20.29
N TYR A 164 -10.08 -3.12 -19.85
CA TYR A 164 -9.61 -2.66 -18.56
C TYR A 164 -10.57 -3.04 -17.44
N GLY A 165 -10.03 -3.34 -16.26
CA GLY A 165 -10.82 -3.73 -15.10
C GLY A 165 -9.99 -3.78 -13.82
N PHE A 166 -10.56 -4.43 -12.80
CA PHE A 166 -9.91 -4.62 -11.51
C PHE A 166 -9.80 -6.10 -11.17
N CYS A 167 -8.59 -6.50 -10.77
CA CYS A 167 -8.31 -7.82 -10.23
C CYS A 167 -8.93 -7.94 -8.84
N THR A 168 -9.66 -9.02 -8.57
CA THR A 168 -10.33 -9.25 -7.29
C THR A 168 -10.28 -10.71 -6.86
N ASP A 169 -10.18 -10.94 -5.55
CA ASP A 169 -10.33 -12.27 -4.94
C ASP A 169 -11.80 -12.61 -4.63
N GLN A 170 -12.70 -11.64 -4.78
CA GLN A 170 -14.12 -11.86 -4.54
C GLN A 170 -14.72 -12.77 -5.63
N THR A 171 -15.46 -13.77 -5.19
CA THR A 171 -16.19 -14.67 -6.08
C THR A 171 -17.54 -14.12 -6.49
N SER A 172 -18.16 -14.70 -7.50
CA SER A 172 -19.45 -14.31 -8.09
C SER A 172 -20.63 -14.15 -7.11
N ALA A 173 -20.50 -14.55 -5.85
CA ALA A 173 -21.55 -14.37 -4.84
C ALA A 173 -21.80 -12.90 -4.44
N THR A 174 -20.82 -12.02 -4.64
CA THR A 174 -20.87 -10.60 -4.25
C THR A 174 -20.82 -9.63 -5.42
N ILE A 175 -20.47 -10.10 -6.63
CA ILE A 175 -20.30 -9.28 -7.82
C ILE A 175 -21.30 -9.74 -8.90
N PRO A 176 -22.07 -8.85 -9.53
CA PRO A 176 -22.93 -9.21 -10.66
C PRO A 176 -22.12 -9.88 -11.78
N LEU A 177 -22.57 -11.03 -12.27
CA LEU A 177 -21.91 -11.78 -13.34
C LEU A 177 -21.68 -10.93 -14.61
N SER A 178 -22.56 -9.98 -14.89
CA SER A 178 -22.45 -9.06 -16.04
C SER A 178 -21.24 -8.12 -15.95
N LYS A 179 -20.66 -7.95 -14.77
CA LYS A 179 -19.46 -7.12 -14.57
C LYS A 179 -18.16 -7.94 -14.59
N ILE A 180 -18.23 -9.26 -14.63
CA ILE A 180 -17.05 -10.13 -14.68
C ILE A 180 -16.68 -10.37 -16.14
N VAL A 181 -15.49 -9.91 -16.54
CA VAL A 181 -14.96 -10.14 -17.89
C VAL A 181 -14.06 -11.36 -17.99
N TRP A 182 -13.48 -11.73 -16.86
CA TRP A 182 -12.68 -12.94 -16.75
C TRP A 182 -12.73 -13.52 -15.34
N TYR A 183 -12.69 -14.84 -15.22
CA TYR A 183 -12.55 -15.54 -13.95
C TYR A 183 -11.56 -16.69 -14.07
N ASN A 184 -10.84 -16.96 -12.99
CA ASN A 184 -9.84 -18.01 -12.92
C ASN A 184 -10.53 -19.37 -12.92
N GLN A 185 -10.25 -20.19 -13.93
CA GLN A 185 -10.84 -21.51 -14.10
C GLN A 185 -9.89 -22.61 -13.56
N PRO A 186 -10.37 -23.47 -12.68
CA PRO A 186 -9.58 -24.62 -12.22
C PRO A 186 -9.09 -25.48 -13.40
N GLY A 187 -7.83 -25.89 -13.34
CA GLY A 187 -7.25 -26.79 -14.37
C GLY A 187 -6.63 -26.11 -15.57
N LYS A 188 -6.84 -24.82 -15.78
CA LYS A 188 -6.09 -24.08 -16.81
C LYS A 188 -4.64 -23.87 -16.42
N THR A 189 -3.76 -23.91 -17.41
CA THR A 189 -2.33 -23.61 -17.25
C THR A 189 -2.06 -22.22 -17.78
N TYR A 190 -1.27 -21.46 -17.05
CA TYR A 190 -0.85 -20.11 -17.42
C TYR A 190 0.67 -20.00 -17.43
N HIS A 191 1.20 -19.21 -18.35
CA HIS A 191 2.58 -18.78 -18.35
C HIS A 191 2.65 -17.29 -18.08
N ARG A 192 3.42 -16.92 -17.04
CA ARG A 192 3.66 -15.54 -16.66
C ARG A 192 4.77 -14.93 -17.52
N PHE A 193 4.60 -13.66 -17.88
CA PHE A 193 5.57 -12.86 -18.61
C PHE A 193 5.40 -11.38 -18.26
N LEU A 194 6.33 -10.52 -18.69
CA LEU A 194 6.16 -9.08 -18.62
C LEU A 194 5.39 -8.62 -19.85
N LEU A 195 4.12 -8.24 -19.66
CA LEU A 195 3.29 -7.68 -20.71
C LEU A 195 3.57 -6.18 -20.82
N GLN A 196 3.85 -5.72 -22.03
CA GLN A 196 4.01 -4.32 -22.39
C GLN A 196 2.96 -3.92 -23.40
N VAL A 197 2.28 -2.79 -23.12
CA VAL A 197 1.17 -2.28 -23.95
C VAL A 197 1.37 -0.79 -24.17
N GLU A 198 1.24 -0.29 -25.41
CA GLU A 198 1.27 1.14 -25.71
C GLU A 198 -0.01 1.81 -25.19
N VAL A 199 0.12 2.92 -24.45
CA VAL A 199 -1.02 3.67 -23.91
C VAL A 199 -1.90 4.19 -25.07
N ASN A 200 -3.21 3.97 -24.99
CA ASN A 200 -4.23 4.28 -26.00
C ASN A 200 -4.10 3.47 -27.32
N HIS A 201 -3.18 2.52 -27.40
CA HIS A 201 -2.98 1.65 -28.55
C HIS A 201 -2.71 0.23 -28.07
N THR A 202 -3.71 -0.39 -27.43
CA THR A 202 -3.54 -1.68 -26.75
C THR A 202 -3.26 -2.84 -27.71
N GLU A 203 -3.56 -2.69 -28.99
CA GLU A 203 -3.18 -3.61 -30.06
C GLU A 203 -1.65 -3.63 -30.29
N LYS A 204 -0.94 -2.58 -29.88
CA LYS A 204 0.52 -2.53 -29.92
C LYS A 204 1.08 -3.04 -28.59
N ASN A 205 1.42 -4.30 -28.57
CA ASN A 205 1.88 -5.02 -27.40
C ASN A 205 2.90 -6.11 -27.77
N ASN A 206 3.48 -6.80 -26.79
CA ASN A 206 4.44 -7.87 -27.00
C ASN A 206 3.86 -9.29 -26.92
N ILE A 207 2.55 -9.45 -27.00
CA ILE A 207 1.89 -10.77 -26.83
C ILE A 207 2.29 -11.75 -27.94
N GLU A 208 2.40 -11.27 -29.18
CA GLU A 208 2.73 -12.15 -30.31
C GLU A 208 4.14 -12.73 -30.19
N GLU A 209 5.12 -11.98 -29.70
CA GLU A 209 6.47 -12.48 -29.39
C GLU A 209 6.42 -13.61 -28.34
N VAL A 210 5.58 -13.45 -27.30
CA VAL A 210 5.37 -14.46 -26.26
C VAL A 210 4.71 -15.71 -26.82
N ARG A 211 3.70 -15.55 -27.69
CA ARG A 211 3.02 -16.65 -28.39
C ARG A 211 3.98 -17.48 -29.23
N LEU A 212 4.82 -16.83 -30.03
CA LEU A 212 5.84 -17.49 -30.85
C LEU A 212 6.82 -18.28 -30.00
N THR A 213 7.27 -17.69 -28.87
CA THR A 213 8.16 -18.37 -27.94
C THR A 213 7.52 -19.62 -27.31
N LEU A 214 6.24 -19.54 -26.93
CA LEU A 214 5.52 -20.67 -26.35
C LEU A 214 5.19 -21.75 -27.39
N ALA A 215 4.88 -21.36 -28.62
CA ALA A 215 4.67 -22.29 -29.73
C ALA A 215 5.94 -23.13 -29.98
N GLN A 216 7.13 -22.53 -29.98
CA GLN A 216 8.42 -23.23 -30.07
C GLN A 216 8.64 -24.25 -28.93
N ARG A 217 8.02 -24.01 -27.77
CA ARG A 217 8.06 -24.93 -26.60
C ARG A 217 6.95 -25.99 -26.63
N GLY A 218 6.14 -26.03 -27.69
CA GLY A 218 5.05 -26.98 -27.88
C GLY A 218 3.77 -26.60 -27.13
N TYR A 219 3.51 -25.31 -26.92
CA TYR A 219 2.26 -24.82 -26.32
C TYR A 219 1.42 -24.08 -27.35
N GLN A 220 0.12 -24.35 -27.34
CA GLN A 220 -0.92 -23.51 -27.92
C GLN A 220 -1.36 -22.48 -26.87
N THR A 221 -1.56 -21.23 -27.27
CA THR A 221 -1.88 -20.13 -26.37
C THR A 221 -3.29 -19.60 -26.61
N GLY A 222 -3.89 -19.06 -25.54
CA GLY A 222 -5.23 -18.44 -25.56
C GLY A 222 -5.18 -16.98 -25.13
N ASN A 223 -6.11 -16.61 -24.27
CA ASN A 223 -6.31 -15.27 -23.76
C ASN A 223 -5.21 -14.82 -22.81
N VAL A 224 -5.09 -13.49 -22.62
CA VAL A 224 -4.07 -12.88 -21.77
C VAL A 224 -4.73 -12.05 -20.68
N ILE A 225 -4.23 -12.24 -19.47
CA ILE A 225 -4.64 -11.53 -18.27
C ILE A 225 -3.46 -10.70 -17.79
N GLY A 226 -3.67 -9.44 -17.38
CA GLY A 226 -2.63 -8.56 -16.90
C GLY A 226 -2.98 -7.90 -15.58
N GLN A 227 -2.07 -7.91 -14.62
CA GLN A 227 -2.13 -7.07 -13.42
C GLN A 227 -1.17 -5.91 -13.60
N TYR A 228 -1.67 -4.70 -13.47
CA TYR A 228 -0.92 -3.48 -13.73
C TYR A 228 0.27 -3.32 -12.78
N LEU A 229 1.40 -2.92 -13.33
CA LEU A 229 2.60 -2.63 -12.58
C LEU A 229 2.92 -1.14 -12.56
N LEU A 230 3.16 -0.55 -13.73
CA LEU A 230 3.49 0.87 -13.85
C LEU A 230 3.31 1.34 -15.31
N THR A 231 3.27 2.66 -15.47
CA THR A 231 3.43 3.32 -16.78
C THR A 231 4.80 3.97 -16.85
N LYS A 232 5.49 3.80 -17.95
CA LYS A 232 6.81 4.38 -18.20
C LYS A 232 6.86 4.99 -19.58
N GLN A 233 7.50 6.16 -19.71
CA GLN A 233 7.83 6.76 -20.98
C GLN A 233 9.13 6.16 -21.52
N THR A 234 9.14 5.80 -22.80
CA THR A 234 10.37 5.38 -23.52
C THR A 234 11.23 6.58 -23.87
N GLU A 235 12.46 6.32 -24.33
CA GLU A 235 13.37 7.36 -24.82
C GLU A 235 12.81 8.12 -26.04
N GLU A 236 11.94 7.48 -26.80
CA GLU A 236 11.24 8.06 -27.97
C GLU A 236 9.99 8.89 -27.56
N GLY A 237 9.68 9.00 -26.29
CA GLY A 237 8.56 9.78 -25.76
C GLY A 237 7.22 9.03 -25.75
N VAL A 238 7.18 7.76 -26.13
CA VAL A 238 5.97 6.93 -26.12
C VAL A 238 5.73 6.37 -24.72
N TYR A 239 4.47 6.40 -24.27
CA TYR A 239 4.10 5.83 -22.98
C TYR A 239 3.68 4.38 -23.13
N HIS A 240 4.24 3.50 -22.30
CA HIS A 240 3.85 2.11 -22.19
C HIS A 240 3.39 1.78 -20.77
N GLU A 241 2.33 1.02 -20.70
CA GLU A 241 1.88 0.34 -19.49
C GLU A 241 2.55 -1.03 -19.41
N TYR A 242 3.01 -1.38 -18.24
CA TYR A 242 3.60 -2.67 -17.93
C TYR A 242 2.71 -3.43 -16.96
N TYR A 243 2.50 -4.70 -17.28
CA TYR A 243 1.67 -5.61 -16.50
C TYR A 243 2.45 -6.88 -16.17
N LEU A 244 2.17 -7.46 -15.03
CA LEU A 244 2.42 -8.86 -14.80
C LEU A 244 1.37 -9.61 -15.61
N GLY A 245 1.77 -10.19 -16.72
CA GLY A 245 0.89 -10.85 -17.68
C GLY A 245 0.85 -12.37 -17.47
N TRP A 246 -0.30 -12.96 -17.66
CA TRP A 246 -0.48 -14.42 -17.72
C TRP A 246 -1.19 -14.76 -19.02
N ILE A 247 -0.56 -15.60 -19.85
CA ILE A 247 -1.15 -16.14 -21.06
C ILE A 247 -1.65 -17.56 -20.82
N GLU A 248 -2.90 -17.81 -21.18
CA GLU A 248 -3.43 -19.18 -21.19
C GLU A 248 -2.61 -20.04 -22.12
N SER A 249 -2.34 -21.29 -21.71
CA SER A 249 -1.50 -22.19 -22.49
C SER A 249 -1.92 -23.63 -22.30
N GLN A 250 -1.91 -24.38 -23.38
CA GLN A 250 -2.16 -25.82 -23.38
C GLN A 250 -1.03 -26.50 -24.12
N LYS A 251 -0.44 -27.53 -23.50
CA LYS A 251 0.59 -28.33 -24.18
C LYS A 251 -0.04 -29.08 -25.33
N VAL A 252 0.53 -28.97 -26.52
CA VAL A 252 0.15 -29.76 -27.68
C VAL A 252 0.66 -31.15 -27.45
N GLU A 253 -0.24 -32.14 -27.31
CA GLU A 253 0.15 -33.56 -27.33
C GLU A 253 0.71 -33.86 -28.71
N ALA A 254 1.92 -34.38 -28.78
CA ALA A 254 2.44 -34.94 -30.02
C ALA A 254 1.55 -36.13 -30.40
N ASP A 255 0.80 -36.00 -31.51
CA ASP A 255 0.06 -37.11 -32.09
C ASP A 255 1.03 -38.28 -32.29
N LEU A 256 0.95 -39.30 -31.43
CA LEU A 256 1.50 -40.60 -31.68
C LEU A 256 0.64 -41.25 -32.77
N THR A 257 0.72 -40.71 -33.98
CA THR A 257 0.10 -41.32 -35.13
C THR A 257 0.93 -42.51 -35.59
N ASN A 258 0.38 -43.75 -35.30
CA ASN A 258 0.40 -44.90 -36.16
C ASN A 258 1.62 -45.13 -37.08
N GLU A 259 2.69 -45.70 -36.56
CA GLU A 259 3.60 -46.52 -37.36
C GLU A 259 3.78 -47.94 -36.82
N ASP A 260 2.74 -48.54 -36.22
CA ASP A 260 2.78 -49.97 -35.85
C ASP A 260 1.50 -50.73 -36.23
N LYS A 261 1.10 -50.59 -37.51
CA LYS A 261 0.16 -51.55 -38.12
C LYS A 261 0.61 -51.88 -39.53
N GLN A 262 1.81 -52.43 -39.68
CA GLN A 262 2.19 -53.29 -40.82
C GLN A 262 3.40 -54.12 -40.44
N LYS A 263 3.15 -55.21 -39.76
CA LYS A 263 3.94 -56.47 -39.93
C LYS A 263 3.08 -57.66 -39.54
#